data_924daff034a8bbd3e046968a52c175c0
#
_entry.id   924daff034a8bbd3e046968a52c175c0
#
_cell.length_a   1.000
_cell.length_b   1.000
_cell.length_c   1.000
_cell.angle_alpha   90.00
_cell.angle_beta   90.00
_cell.angle_gamma   90.00
#
_symmetry.space_group_name_H-M   'P 1'
#
loop_
_entity.id
_entity.type
_entity.pdbx_description
1 polymer ?
#
loop_
_entity_poly.entity_id
_entity_poly.type
_entity_poly.pdbx_seq_one_letter_code
_entity_poly.pdbx_strand_id
1 'polypeptide(L)'
;MQYSDEKDQRIKNLENENRKLQEKVQSLEHNVEVLTQAVLHAAKQRFGASSEKTPQIYGQCFLFGELIDENSDETENKVVNIKEHKRPVRKKGDREKLIKSLPHEIVECVLDEDEAVCKICNSELKIIGKKKVRSEIEYIPAKLLMKDYVQYVYKCIECGKNDVNPYDSISSAPVPSPVLTHSFASPSIVSWVMYQKYMMSMPLYRQEKDFKRMGAEIKRDMMANWMVRSSEYWLKPLYDEMHKRLIKSNIIMSDETTWQVNHEDGKKASSKSFIWVHRTGNYEGPPIILYEYTSTRSGDHAKKFLEGFQGFHVSDAYAGYEKVEGITRCLCFSHLRRYYLEAIPLDSSKKEIPGSGGAIGRAYCDKLFKLERLWKELSPEERKNNRLLKSVPVLDAFFAWAENTFTNQDKLKKALNYTLNHKKYFTNFLLDGKIPLSNNLSEIAVKPVAITRKNSLFSDSTDGAKASAIIFSIVNTAAANNLDAYKYLEYIFRNLPNSKSPLETSVLEEYLPWSDKIQLECRINTEEESCNESA
;
A
#
# COMPACT_ATOMS: atom_id res chain seq x y z
N MET A 1 30.73 -79.76 26.42
CA MET A 1 31.31 -78.94 25.33
C MET A 1 30.23 -78.27 24.48
N GLN A 2 29.20 -78.94 23.94
CA GLN A 2 28.18 -78.30 23.06
C GLN A 2 27.32 -77.18 23.69
N TYR A 3 27.06 -77.23 25.00
CA TYR A 3 26.24 -76.24 25.69
C TYR A 3 26.99 -74.93 26.00
N SER A 4 28.30 -74.89 25.96
CA SER A 4 29.18 -73.73 26.11
C SER A 4 29.18 -72.91 24.79
N ASP A 5 29.37 -73.66 23.67
CA ASP A 5 29.47 -73.01 22.33
C ASP A 5 28.18 -72.32 21.88
N GLU A 6 27.02 -72.87 22.25
CA GLU A 6 25.73 -72.27 21.95
C GLU A 6 25.47 -70.95 22.76
N LYS A 7 25.92 -70.88 24.01
CA LYS A 7 25.85 -69.65 24.84
C LYS A 7 26.80 -68.58 24.31
N ASP A 8 27.98 -68.91 23.91
CA ASP A 8 28.96 -67.96 23.38
C ASP A 8 28.54 -67.42 22.03
N GLN A 9 27.86 -68.21 21.21
CA GLN A 9 27.27 -67.73 19.95
C GLN A 9 26.10 -66.83 20.16
N ARG A 10 25.26 -67.05 21.20
CA ARG A 10 24.16 -66.23 21.56
C ARG A 10 24.61 -64.91 22.18
N ILE A 11 25.66 -64.87 22.95
CA ILE A 11 26.32 -63.70 23.50
C ILE A 11 26.86 -62.84 22.35
N LYS A 12 27.57 -63.37 21.39
CA LYS A 12 28.05 -62.64 20.20
C LYS A 12 26.96 -62.06 19.36
N ASN A 13 25.84 -62.76 19.19
CA ASN A 13 24.68 -62.25 18.46
C ASN A 13 24.01 -61.04 19.20
N LEU A 14 23.85 -61.16 20.51
CA LEU A 14 23.32 -60.08 21.34
C LEU A 14 24.25 -58.85 21.40
N GLU A 15 25.54 -59.06 21.43
CA GLU A 15 26.54 -57.98 21.36
C GLU A 15 26.48 -57.26 20.00
N ASN A 16 26.33 -58.00 18.90
CA ASN A 16 26.15 -57.41 17.57
C ASN A 16 24.82 -56.67 17.44
N GLU A 17 23.77 -57.19 18.02
CA GLU A 17 22.46 -56.52 18.05
C GLU A 17 22.50 -55.25 18.90
N ASN A 18 23.13 -55.29 20.07
CA ASN A 18 23.36 -54.14 20.91
C ASN A 18 24.18 -53.04 20.20
N ARG A 19 25.24 -53.42 19.48
CA ARG A 19 26.02 -52.45 18.71
C ARG A 19 25.19 -51.80 17.62
N LYS A 20 24.38 -52.54 16.86
CA LYS A 20 23.48 -52.02 15.85
C LYS A 20 22.40 -51.08 16.44
N LEU A 21 21.90 -51.42 17.64
CA LEU A 21 20.95 -50.57 18.34
C LEU A 21 21.58 -49.27 18.84
N GLN A 22 22.82 -49.34 19.35
CA GLN A 22 23.60 -48.16 19.76
C GLN A 22 23.88 -47.23 18.59
N GLU A 23 24.28 -47.74 17.42
CA GLU A 23 24.48 -46.97 16.20
C GLU A 23 23.16 -46.30 15.75
N LYS A 24 22.04 -47.00 15.89
CA LYS A 24 20.70 -46.46 15.54
C LYS A 24 20.24 -45.40 16.53
N VAL A 25 20.54 -45.55 17.81
CA VAL A 25 20.26 -44.53 18.86
C VAL A 25 21.06 -43.26 18.57
N GLN A 26 22.38 -43.39 18.32
CA GLN A 26 23.20 -42.22 17.97
C GLN A 26 22.72 -41.49 16.71
N SER A 27 22.31 -42.24 15.69
CA SER A 27 21.75 -41.65 14.47
C SER A 27 20.42 -40.91 14.74
N LEU A 28 19.55 -41.46 15.60
CA LEU A 28 18.31 -40.84 15.99
C LEU A 28 18.54 -39.60 16.88
N GLU A 29 19.48 -39.65 17.80
CA GLU A 29 19.87 -38.49 18.63
C GLU A 29 20.38 -37.33 17.75
N HIS A 30 21.25 -37.65 16.78
CA HIS A 30 21.74 -36.65 15.82
C HIS A 30 20.59 -36.03 15.00
N ASN A 31 19.65 -36.86 14.51
CA ASN A 31 18.47 -36.36 13.77
C ASN A 31 17.55 -35.48 14.64
N VAL A 32 17.36 -35.84 15.90
CA VAL A 32 16.59 -35.03 16.88
C VAL A 32 17.28 -33.69 17.11
N GLU A 33 18.61 -33.70 17.23
CA GLU A 33 19.37 -32.44 17.41
C GLU A 33 19.25 -31.51 16.17
N VAL A 34 19.41 -32.08 14.96
CA VAL A 34 19.23 -31.34 13.70
C VAL A 34 17.81 -30.79 13.57
N LEU A 35 16.79 -31.59 13.89
CA LEU A 35 15.39 -31.14 13.86
C LEU A 35 15.10 -30.07 14.93
N THR A 36 15.66 -30.21 16.11
CA THR A 36 15.53 -29.22 17.19
C THR A 36 16.17 -27.89 16.80
N GLN A 37 17.35 -27.91 16.19
CA GLN A 37 18.02 -26.73 15.64
C GLN A 37 17.18 -26.09 14.52
N ALA A 38 16.61 -26.88 13.63
CA ALA A 38 15.75 -26.41 12.56
C ALA A 38 14.45 -25.77 13.10
N VAL A 39 13.84 -26.36 14.14
CA VAL A 39 12.64 -25.80 14.80
C VAL A 39 12.97 -24.52 15.54
N LEU A 40 14.10 -24.46 16.27
CA LEU A 40 14.57 -23.25 16.94
C LEU A 40 14.89 -22.13 15.93
N HIS A 41 15.49 -22.48 14.80
CA HIS A 41 15.77 -21.54 13.73
C HIS A 41 14.47 -21.02 13.07
N ALA A 42 13.50 -21.90 12.82
CA ALA A 42 12.20 -21.53 12.28
C ALA A 42 11.37 -20.70 13.30
N ALA A 43 11.45 -21.03 14.58
CA ALA A 43 10.83 -20.23 15.65
C ALA A 43 11.48 -18.85 15.79
N LYS A 44 12.81 -18.77 15.68
CA LYS A 44 13.55 -17.50 15.67
C LYS A 44 13.22 -16.62 14.46
N GLN A 45 12.95 -17.23 13.29
CA GLN A 45 12.47 -16.51 12.11
C GLN A 45 11.01 -16.06 12.23
N ARG A 46 10.15 -16.81 12.94
CA ARG A 46 8.73 -16.46 13.13
C ARG A 46 8.48 -15.51 14.31
N PHE A 47 9.28 -15.56 15.34
CA PHE A 47 9.05 -14.86 16.63
C PHE A 47 10.25 -14.01 17.07
N GLY A 48 11.25 -13.82 16.20
CA GLY A 48 12.41 -12.99 16.50
C GLY A 48 12.02 -11.51 16.55
N ALA A 49 12.37 -10.89 17.68
CA ALA A 49 12.33 -9.45 18.02
C ALA A 49 11.06 -8.69 17.59
N SER A 50 10.28 -8.27 18.56
CA SER A 50 9.09 -7.42 18.48
C SER A 50 9.38 -5.97 18.06
N SER A 51 10.14 -5.77 16.99
CA SER A 51 10.32 -4.48 16.34
C SER A 51 9.64 -4.55 14.98
N GLU A 52 8.68 -3.68 14.74
CA GLU A 52 8.06 -3.50 13.42
C GLU A 52 9.06 -2.98 12.37
N LYS A 53 10.27 -2.64 12.78
CA LYS A 53 11.37 -2.33 11.88
C LYS A 53 11.92 -3.65 11.34
N THR A 54 11.68 -3.90 10.06
CA THR A 54 12.29 -5.01 9.33
C THR A 54 13.81 -4.87 9.42
N PRO A 55 14.54 -5.86 9.98
CA PRO A 55 16.00 -5.82 9.93
C PRO A 55 16.44 -5.79 8.47
N GLN A 56 17.39 -4.94 8.14
CA GLN A 56 18.06 -4.98 6.84
C GLN A 56 18.81 -6.31 6.75
N ILE A 57 18.18 -7.30 6.14
CA ILE A 57 18.84 -8.55 5.81
C ILE A 57 19.42 -8.37 4.41
N TYR A 58 20.73 -8.14 4.33
CA TYR A 58 21.48 -8.14 3.10
C TYR A 58 21.19 -9.43 2.32
N GLY A 59 20.66 -9.30 1.10
CA GLY A 59 20.47 -10.43 0.18
C GLY A 59 19.04 -10.95 0.02
N GLN A 60 18.06 -10.49 0.75
CA GLN A 60 16.65 -10.73 0.38
C GLN A 60 16.18 -9.65 -0.56
N CYS A 61 15.96 -10.01 -1.83
CA CYS A 61 15.17 -9.21 -2.75
C CYS A 61 13.76 -9.09 -2.18
N PHE A 62 13.47 -7.98 -1.53
CA PHE A 62 12.11 -7.67 -1.14
C PHE A 62 11.29 -7.53 -2.42
N LEU A 63 10.15 -8.20 -2.47
CA LEU A 63 9.15 -8.01 -3.52
C LEU A 63 8.69 -6.54 -3.60
N PHE A 64 8.98 -5.79 -2.56
CA PHE A 64 8.75 -4.38 -2.37
C PHE A 64 10.12 -3.74 -2.20
N GLY A 65 10.56 -3.04 -3.26
CA GLY A 65 11.82 -2.32 -3.24
C GLY A 65 11.97 -1.51 -1.96
N GLU A 66 13.17 -1.49 -1.42
CA GLU A 66 13.52 -0.58 -0.34
C GLU A 66 13.04 0.82 -0.72
N LEU A 67 12.31 1.46 0.17
CA LEU A 67 12.34 2.91 0.21
C LEU A 67 13.82 3.23 0.38
N ILE A 68 14.47 3.67 -0.69
CA ILE A 68 15.79 4.27 -0.58
C ILE A 68 15.54 5.46 0.31
N ASP A 69 15.98 5.36 1.56
CA ASP A 69 16.00 6.50 2.47
C ASP A 69 16.92 7.51 1.78
N GLU A 70 16.32 8.56 1.23
CA GLU A 70 17.04 9.56 0.43
C GLU A 70 18.13 10.28 1.25
N ASN A 71 18.23 9.97 2.55
CA ASN A 71 19.14 10.58 3.52
C ASN A 71 20.23 9.66 4.07
N SER A 72 20.47 8.46 3.51
CA SER A 72 21.63 7.67 3.93
C SER A 72 22.89 8.20 3.25
N ASP A 73 23.58 9.11 3.92
CA ASP A 73 24.96 9.43 3.63
C ASP A 73 25.81 8.17 3.65
N GLU A 74 26.47 7.86 2.52
CA GLU A 74 27.50 6.85 2.44
C GLU A 74 28.68 7.30 3.33
N THR A 75 28.74 6.79 4.55
CA THR A 75 30.00 6.77 5.29
C THR A 75 30.74 5.49 4.97
N GLU A 76 31.95 5.67 4.40
CA GLU A 76 32.95 4.61 4.19
C GLU A 76 33.03 3.66 5.38
N ASN A 77 33.13 2.35 5.09
CA ASN A 77 33.38 1.31 6.07
C ASN A 77 34.72 1.54 6.81
N LYS A 78 34.70 2.39 7.83
CA LYS A 78 35.66 2.35 8.92
C LYS A 78 35.03 1.56 10.05
N VAL A 79 35.73 0.51 10.50
CA VAL A 79 35.43 -0.18 11.74
C VAL A 79 35.33 0.85 12.86
N VAL A 80 34.13 1.21 13.23
CA VAL A 80 33.86 2.17 14.29
C VAL A 80 33.61 1.39 15.55
N ASN A 81 34.51 1.52 16.51
CA ASN A 81 34.23 1.25 17.91
C ASN A 81 32.92 1.95 18.28
N ILE A 82 31.95 1.20 18.81
CA ILE A 82 30.66 1.70 19.25
C ILE A 82 30.90 2.72 20.35
N LYS A 83 30.98 4.00 19.97
CA LYS A 83 30.86 5.10 20.92
C LYS A 83 29.39 5.21 21.30
N GLU A 84 29.16 5.37 22.59
CA GLU A 84 27.84 5.56 23.19
C GLU A 84 26.92 6.39 22.29
N HIS A 85 25.80 5.83 21.88
CA HIS A 85 24.74 6.57 21.19
C HIS A 85 24.18 7.62 22.16
N LYS A 86 24.59 8.86 22.04
CA LYS A 86 23.90 9.98 22.66
C LYS A 86 22.50 10.07 22.03
N ARG A 87 21.48 9.64 22.79
CA ARG A 87 20.09 9.87 22.39
C ARG A 87 19.90 11.37 22.17
N PRO A 88 19.27 11.79 21.04
CA PRO A 88 18.96 13.19 20.83
C PRO A 88 18.14 13.69 22.05
N VAL A 89 18.60 14.76 22.68
CA VAL A 89 17.91 15.40 23.77
C VAL A 89 16.63 16.00 23.20
N ARG A 90 15.46 15.43 23.56
CA ARG A 90 14.17 15.98 23.18
C ARG A 90 14.04 17.39 23.74
N LYS A 91 13.78 18.37 22.87
CA LYS A 91 13.54 19.74 23.29
C LYS A 91 12.21 19.84 24.03
N LYS A 92 12.16 20.68 25.07
CA LYS A 92 10.94 20.99 25.81
C LYS A 92 9.92 21.59 24.81
N GLY A 93 8.75 20.99 24.63
CA GLY A 93 7.73 21.43 23.66
C GLY A 93 7.52 20.48 22.46
N ASP A 94 8.43 19.55 22.15
CA ASP A 94 8.24 18.63 21.00
C ASP A 94 7.02 17.69 21.17
N ARG A 95 6.61 17.39 22.40
CA ARG A 95 5.39 16.61 22.66
C ARG A 95 4.12 17.42 22.43
N GLU A 96 4.12 18.70 22.73
CA GLU A 96 2.96 19.57 22.55
C GLU A 96 2.66 19.79 21.08
N LYS A 97 3.68 19.83 20.23
CA LYS A 97 3.51 19.93 18.78
C LYS A 97 2.77 18.72 18.18
N LEU A 98 3.00 17.50 18.73
CA LEU A 98 2.38 16.27 18.21
C LEU A 98 0.87 16.17 18.47
N ILE A 99 0.35 16.95 19.40
CA ILE A 99 -1.08 16.88 19.83
C ILE A 99 -1.80 18.22 19.66
N LYS A 100 -1.14 19.21 19.08
CA LYS A 100 -1.67 20.57 18.92
C LYS A 100 -2.99 20.62 18.11
N SER A 101 -3.17 19.69 17.18
CA SER A 101 -4.35 19.58 16.33
C SER A 101 -5.54 18.86 16.98
N LEU A 102 -5.36 18.25 18.16
CA LEU A 102 -6.46 17.59 18.86
C LEU A 102 -7.32 18.62 19.60
N PRO A 103 -8.65 18.45 19.63
CA PRO A 103 -9.51 19.25 20.50
C PRO A 103 -9.14 19.04 21.97
N HIS A 104 -9.15 20.11 22.76
CA HIS A 104 -8.82 20.05 24.18
C HIS A 104 -10.09 20.12 25.01
N GLU A 105 -10.27 19.15 25.90
CA GLU A 105 -11.26 19.16 26.96
C GLU A 105 -10.57 19.46 28.31
N ILE A 106 -11.15 20.34 29.10
CA ILE A 106 -10.62 20.73 30.40
C ILE A 106 -11.37 19.94 31.49
N VAL A 107 -10.67 19.03 32.14
CA VAL A 107 -11.19 18.34 33.34
C VAL A 107 -10.78 19.14 34.55
N GLU A 108 -11.76 19.77 35.19
CA GLU A 108 -11.54 20.52 36.45
C GLU A 108 -11.58 19.57 37.65
N CYS A 109 -10.47 19.47 38.36
CA CYS A 109 -10.38 18.73 39.62
C CYS A 109 -10.56 19.72 40.75
N VAL A 110 -11.70 19.67 41.40
CA VAL A 110 -12.06 20.49 42.56
C VAL A 110 -12.17 19.59 43.78
N LEU A 111 -12.00 20.16 44.98
CA LEU A 111 -12.26 19.45 46.21
C LEU A 111 -13.78 19.25 46.41
N ASP A 112 -14.18 18.11 46.92
CA ASP A 112 -15.55 17.88 47.31
C ASP A 112 -15.96 18.86 48.42
N GLU A 113 -17.26 19.17 48.55
CA GLU A 113 -17.76 20.14 49.54
C GLU A 113 -17.27 19.83 50.96
N ASP A 114 -17.20 18.57 51.32
CA ASP A 114 -16.73 18.09 52.64
C ASP A 114 -15.20 18.25 52.81
N GLU A 115 -14.44 18.31 51.73
CA GLU A 115 -12.97 18.48 51.76
C GLU A 115 -12.55 19.95 51.58
N ALA A 116 -13.48 20.82 51.13
CA ALA A 116 -13.24 22.25 50.92
C ALA A 116 -13.23 23.07 52.19
N VAL A 117 -12.89 22.43 53.31
CA VAL A 117 -12.86 23.05 54.65
C VAL A 117 -11.45 23.04 55.22
N CYS A 118 -11.03 24.13 55.83
CA CYS A 118 -9.72 24.23 56.48
C CYS A 118 -9.61 23.28 57.69
N LYS A 119 -8.64 22.38 57.71
CA LYS A 119 -8.39 21.42 58.77
C LYS A 119 -7.97 22.02 60.10
N ILE A 120 -7.66 23.34 60.14
CA ILE A 120 -7.19 24.04 61.35
C ILE A 120 -8.32 24.83 62.02
N CYS A 121 -9.12 25.57 61.20
CA CYS A 121 -10.11 26.49 61.75
C CYS A 121 -11.54 26.21 61.21
N ASN A 122 -11.77 25.14 60.47
CA ASN A 122 -13.05 24.74 59.89
C ASN A 122 -13.74 25.81 59.01
N SER A 123 -12.99 26.81 58.51
CA SER A 123 -13.52 27.79 57.60
C SER A 123 -13.46 27.27 56.13
N GLU A 124 -14.38 27.74 55.28
CA GLU A 124 -14.44 27.41 53.87
C GLU A 124 -13.14 27.81 53.14
N LEU A 125 -12.59 26.91 52.31
CA LEU A 125 -11.42 27.17 51.51
C LEU A 125 -11.82 27.85 50.19
N LYS A 126 -11.10 28.91 49.82
CA LYS A 126 -11.32 29.62 48.54
C LYS A 126 -10.28 29.25 47.49
N ILE A 127 -10.70 29.10 46.24
CA ILE A 127 -9.81 28.84 45.11
C ILE A 127 -8.91 30.05 44.88
N ILE A 128 -7.60 29.89 45.03
CA ILE A 128 -6.61 30.96 44.83
C ILE A 128 -5.84 30.84 43.50
N GLY A 129 -6.01 29.74 42.72
CA GLY A 129 -5.35 29.55 41.45
C GLY A 129 -5.66 28.21 40.80
N LYS A 130 -5.36 28.10 39.52
CA LYS A 130 -5.46 26.87 38.69
C LYS A 130 -4.09 26.50 38.16
N LYS A 131 -3.72 25.21 38.20
CA LYS A 131 -2.46 24.69 37.69
C LYS A 131 -2.71 23.48 36.82
N LYS A 132 -2.27 23.54 35.57
CA LYS A 132 -2.26 22.36 34.67
C LYS A 132 -1.24 21.33 35.19
N VAL A 133 -1.70 20.16 35.58
CA VAL A 133 -0.88 19.08 36.14
C VAL A 133 -0.36 18.15 35.07
N ARG A 134 -1.24 17.70 34.16
CA ARG A 134 -0.91 16.80 33.07
C ARG A 134 -1.87 16.97 31.87
N SER A 135 -1.51 16.41 30.75
CA SER A 135 -2.38 16.16 29.59
C SER A 135 -2.27 14.70 29.22
N GLU A 136 -3.36 14.10 28.87
CA GLU A 136 -3.44 12.73 28.38
C GLU A 136 -4.31 12.69 27.11
N ILE A 137 -4.09 11.68 26.25
CA ILE A 137 -4.89 11.46 25.04
C ILE A 137 -5.94 10.44 25.41
N GLU A 138 -7.22 10.83 25.27
CA GLU A 138 -8.34 9.93 25.47
C GLU A 138 -8.81 9.37 24.13
N TYR A 139 -9.02 8.05 24.06
CA TYR A 139 -9.60 7.36 22.91
C TYR A 139 -11.08 7.10 23.18
N ILE A 140 -11.95 7.73 22.37
CA ILE A 140 -13.40 7.49 22.42
C ILE A 140 -13.73 6.42 21.38
N PRO A 141 -14.18 5.22 21.80
CA PRO A 141 -14.53 4.15 20.87
C PRO A 141 -15.66 4.56 19.93
N ALA A 142 -15.62 4.05 18.68
CA ALA A 142 -16.67 4.26 17.70
C ALA A 142 -18.02 3.71 18.22
N LYS A 143 -19.12 4.41 17.87
CA LYS A 143 -20.48 4.00 18.20
C LYS A 143 -21.26 3.74 16.92
N LEU A 144 -22.11 2.69 16.93
CA LEU A 144 -23.11 2.45 15.92
C LEU A 144 -24.46 2.98 16.38
N LEU A 145 -25.19 3.56 15.46
CA LEU A 145 -26.57 4.00 15.73
C LEU A 145 -27.43 3.76 14.48
N MET A 146 -28.68 3.41 14.68
CA MET A 146 -29.68 3.34 13.63
C MET A 146 -30.30 4.73 13.44
N LYS A 147 -30.39 5.19 12.18
CA LYS A 147 -31.07 6.42 11.81
C LYS A 147 -32.35 6.09 11.07
N ASP A 148 -33.50 6.46 11.65
CA ASP A 148 -34.80 6.28 11.04
C ASP A 148 -35.20 7.60 10.35
N TYR A 149 -35.40 7.56 9.05
CA TYR A 149 -35.87 8.72 8.28
C TYR A 149 -37.39 8.73 8.27
N VAL A 150 -38.00 9.68 8.98
CA VAL A 150 -39.44 9.87 9.06
C VAL A 150 -39.83 11.01 8.12
N GLN A 151 -40.66 10.70 7.13
CA GLN A 151 -41.15 11.65 6.15
C GLN A 151 -42.49 12.22 6.59
N TYR A 152 -42.58 13.56 6.71
CA TYR A 152 -43.85 14.22 6.94
C TYR A 152 -44.55 14.48 5.64
N VAL A 153 -45.86 14.18 5.63
CA VAL A 153 -46.79 14.40 4.53
C VAL A 153 -47.73 15.54 4.88
N TYR A 154 -47.84 16.50 4.00
CA TYR A 154 -48.62 17.70 4.16
C TYR A 154 -49.83 17.69 3.22
N LYS A 155 -50.96 18.19 3.66
CA LYS A 155 -52.18 18.38 2.84
C LYS A 155 -52.58 19.83 2.85
N CYS A 156 -52.86 20.38 1.68
CA CYS A 156 -53.47 21.71 1.57
C CYS A 156 -54.94 21.63 1.94
N ILE A 157 -55.36 22.33 3.00
CA ILE A 157 -56.75 22.30 3.49
C ILE A 157 -57.68 23.04 2.53
N GLU A 158 -57.24 24.15 1.91
CA GLU A 158 -58.06 24.96 1.01
C GLU A 158 -58.29 24.25 -0.34
N CYS A 159 -57.27 23.65 -0.95
CA CYS A 159 -57.43 22.85 -2.17
C CYS A 159 -58.29 21.60 -1.93
N GLY A 160 -58.28 21.04 -0.73
CA GLY A 160 -59.07 19.88 -0.37
C GLY A 160 -60.59 20.16 -0.21
N LYS A 161 -61.00 21.46 -0.17
CA LYS A 161 -62.43 21.89 -0.10
C LYS A 161 -63.05 22.12 -1.49
N ASN A 162 -62.25 22.28 -2.55
CA ASN A 162 -62.67 22.82 -3.85
C ASN A 162 -62.73 21.79 -4.98
N ASP A 163 -63.00 20.51 -4.74
CA ASP A 163 -63.05 19.42 -5.73
C ASP A 163 -61.86 19.34 -6.71
N VAL A 164 -60.75 19.93 -6.35
CA VAL A 164 -59.45 19.75 -7.04
C VAL A 164 -58.98 18.31 -6.78
N ASN A 165 -58.37 17.70 -7.79
CA ASN A 165 -57.84 16.35 -7.69
C ASN A 165 -57.15 16.13 -6.33
N PRO A 166 -57.62 15.17 -5.49
CA PRO A 166 -57.08 14.99 -4.13
C PRO A 166 -55.57 14.75 -4.06
N TYR A 167 -54.98 14.27 -5.15
CA TYR A 167 -53.53 14.02 -5.25
C TYR A 167 -52.73 15.30 -5.38
N ASP A 168 -53.23 16.34 -5.99
CA ASP A 168 -52.54 17.61 -6.18
C ASP A 168 -52.46 18.46 -4.89
N SER A 169 -53.28 18.12 -3.87
CA SER A 169 -53.30 18.81 -2.57
C SER A 169 -52.35 18.22 -1.54
N ILE A 170 -51.65 17.11 -1.86
CA ILE A 170 -50.72 16.39 -0.95
C ILE A 170 -49.29 16.63 -1.38
N SER A 171 -48.47 17.02 -0.43
CA SER A 171 -47.02 17.21 -0.62
C SER A 171 -46.25 16.45 0.47
N SER A 172 -45.15 15.86 0.12
CA SER A 172 -44.25 15.16 1.06
C SER A 172 -42.92 15.88 1.17
N ALA A 173 -42.36 15.90 2.37
CA ALA A 173 -41.02 16.46 2.58
C ALA A 173 -39.97 15.66 1.79
N PRO A 174 -38.92 16.31 1.25
CA PRO A 174 -37.85 15.61 0.56
C PRO A 174 -37.04 14.72 1.54
N VAL A 175 -36.69 13.52 1.11
CA VAL A 175 -35.83 12.59 1.86
C VAL A 175 -34.56 12.34 1.05
N PRO A 176 -33.36 12.38 1.65
CA PRO A 176 -32.12 12.10 0.94
C PRO A 176 -32.13 10.70 0.32
N SER A 177 -31.61 10.58 -0.89
CA SER A 177 -31.46 9.31 -1.58
C SER A 177 -30.49 8.40 -0.84
N PRO A 178 -30.82 7.11 -0.62
CA PRO A 178 -29.89 6.17 0.01
C PRO A 178 -28.73 5.81 -0.94
N VAL A 179 -27.60 5.38 -0.39
CA VAL A 179 -26.48 4.84 -1.18
C VAL A 179 -26.94 3.64 -1.99
N LEU A 180 -27.68 2.74 -1.35
CA LEU A 180 -28.27 1.55 -1.96
C LEU A 180 -29.72 1.40 -1.50
N THR A 181 -30.62 1.26 -2.45
CA THR A 181 -32.03 0.98 -2.17
C THR A 181 -32.21 -0.37 -1.47
N HIS A 182 -33.18 -0.43 -0.56
CA HIS A 182 -33.50 -1.63 0.24
C HIS A 182 -32.31 -2.18 1.03
N SER A 183 -31.49 -1.26 1.61
CA SER A 183 -30.29 -1.61 2.37
C SER A 183 -30.15 -0.72 3.60
N PHE A 184 -29.52 -1.24 4.66
CA PHE A 184 -29.07 -0.46 5.82
C PHE A 184 -27.74 0.29 5.57
N ALA A 185 -27.24 0.26 4.34
CA ALA A 185 -25.96 0.84 3.93
C ALA A 185 -26.03 2.38 3.94
N SER A 186 -25.69 3.00 5.06
CA SER A 186 -25.49 4.47 5.11
C SER A 186 -24.17 4.86 4.45
N PRO A 187 -24.02 6.13 4.01
CA PRO A 187 -22.74 6.65 3.49
C PRO A 187 -21.55 6.33 4.42
N SER A 188 -21.70 6.58 5.73
CA SER A 188 -20.62 6.41 6.69
C SER A 188 -20.19 4.95 6.89
N ILE A 189 -21.16 4.00 6.97
CA ILE A 189 -20.79 2.60 7.21
C ILE A 189 -20.16 1.94 5.98
N VAL A 190 -20.65 2.26 4.77
CA VAL A 190 -20.04 1.75 3.52
C VAL A 190 -18.62 2.27 3.37
N SER A 191 -18.43 3.57 3.60
CA SER A 191 -17.10 4.20 3.57
C SER A 191 -16.16 3.61 4.60
N TRP A 192 -16.65 3.36 5.82
CA TRP A 192 -15.86 2.74 6.88
C TRP A 192 -15.42 1.33 6.52
N VAL A 193 -16.33 0.49 6.01
CA VAL A 193 -16.02 -0.88 5.59
C VAL A 193 -14.99 -0.89 4.47
N MET A 194 -15.12 0.01 3.49
CA MET A 194 -14.14 0.14 2.40
C MET A 194 -12.78 0.64 2.91
N TYR A 195 -12.76 1.71 3.72
CA TYR A 195 -11.55 2.28 4.30
C TYR A 195 -10.78 1.23 5.12
N GLN A 196 -11.47 0.53 6.01
CA GLN A 196 -10.86 -0.53 6.83
C GLN A 196 -10.27 -1.66 5.98
N LYS A 197 -10.94 -2.04 4.91
CA LYS A 197 -10.45 -3.14 4.05
C LYS A 197 -9.30 -2.71 3.16
N TYR A 198 -9.37 -1.56 2.51
CA TYR A 198 -8.45 -1.19 1.43
C TYR A 198 -7.33 -0.24 1.86
N MET A 199 -7.52 0.54 2.93
CA MET A 199 -6.47 1.38 3.52
C MET A 199 -5.80 0.70 4.73
N MET A 200 -6.61 0.12 5.65
CA MET A 200 -6.12 -0.53 6.86
C MET A 200 -5.89 -2.04 6.67
N SER A 201 -6.19 -2.59 5.48
CA SER A 201 -6.04 -4.01 5.14
C SER A 201 -6.77 -4.95 6.10
N MET A 202 -7.86 -4.49 6.75
CA MET A 202 -8.66 -5.28 7.68
C MET A 202 -9.68 -6.15 6.92
N PRO A 203 -9.59 -7.49 6.95
CA PRO A 203 -10.54 -8.37 6.25
C PRO A 203 -11.95 -8.25 6.81
N LEU A 204 -12.96 -8.51 5.96
CA LEU A 204 -14.37 -8.40 6.36
C LEU A 204 -14.75 -9.29 7.55
N TYR A 205 -14.13 -10.48 7.69
CA TYR A 205 -14.42 -11.36 8.83
C TYR A 205 -13.98 -10.76 10.18
N ARG A 206 -12.94 -9.90 10.19
CA ARG A 206 -12.54 -9.17 11.39
C ARG A 206 -13.48 -8.02 11.68
N GLN A 207 -13.90 -7.29 10.64
CA GLN A 207 -14.91 -6.24 10.75
C GLN A 207 -16.25 -6.80 11.25
N GLU A 208 -16.71 -7.97 10.75
CA GLU A 208 -17.89 -8.68 11.24
C GLU A 208 -17.82 -8.95 12.75
N LYS A 209 -16.67 -9.44 13.22
CA LYS A 209 -16.45 -9.67 14.65
C LYS A 209 -16.46 -8.37 15.47
N ASP A 210 -15.94 -7.31 14.91
CA ASP A 210 -15.90 -6.00 15.57
C ASP A 210 -17.29 -5.38 15.66
N PHE A 211 -18.07 -5.39 14.57
CA PHE A 211 -19.48 -4.96 14.61
C PHE A 211 -20.32 -5.77 15.59
N LYS A 212 -20.08 -7.08 15.70
CA LYS A 212 -20.77 -7.90 16.70
C LYS A 212 -20.45 -7.48 18.14
N ARG A 213 -19.22 -7.07 18.44
CA ARG A 213 -18.84 -6.51 19.75
C ARG A 213 -19.56 -5.20 20.05
N MET A 214 -19.82 -4.39 19.01
CA MET A 214 -20.59 -3.15 19.11
C MET A 214 -22.11 -3.37 19.13
N GLY A 215 -22.59 -4.62 19.15
CA GLY A 215 -24.00 -4.97 19.23
C GLY A 215 -24.73 -5.05 17.88
N ALA A 216 -24.02 -5.04 16.74
CA ALA A 216 -24.63 -5.13 15.42
C ALA A 216 -24.21 -6.42 14.70
N GLU A 217 -25.17 -7.22 14.25
CA GLU A 217 -24.91 -8.43 13.46
C GLU A 217 -24.80 -8.15 11.96
N ILE A 218 -23.75 -7.40 11.58
CA ILE A 218 -23.46 -7.08 10.19
C ILE A 218 -22.54 -8.17 9.64
N LYS A 219 -23.08 -9.05 8.79
CA LYS A 219 -22.34 -10.17 8.21
C LYS A 219 -21.42 -9.74 7.09
N ARG A 220 -20.33 -10.50 6.88
CA ARG A 220 -19.34 -10.23 5.82
C ARG A 220 -19.91 -10.27 4.40
N ASP A 221 -20.90 -11.12 4.13
CA ASP A 221 -21.60 -11.19 2.84
C ASP A 221 -22.41 -9.92 2.56
N MET A 222 -23.08 -9.38 3.59
CA MET A 222 -23.76 -8.08 3.51
C MET A 222 -22.79 -6.94 3.20
N MET A 223 -21.66 -6.87 3.92
CA MET A 223 -20.62 -5.88 3.66
C MET A 223 -20.01 -6.02 2.25
N ALA A 224 -19.77 -7.26 1.80
CA ALA A 224 -19.28 -7.54 0.46
C ALA A 224 -20.27 -7.04 -0.62
N ASN A 225 -21.56 -7.31 -0.44
CA ASN A 225 -22.60 -6.82 -1.34
C ASN A 225 -22.69 -5.28 -1.36
N TRP A 226 -22.55 -4.62 -0.20
CA TRP A 226 -22.49 -3.15 -0.15
C TRP A 226 -21.32 -2.61 -0.97
N MET A 227 -20.12 -3.19 -0.81
CA MET A 227 -18.94 -2.75 -1.55
C MET A 227 -19.09 -2.97 -3.05
N VAL A 228 -19.55 -4.16 -3.49
CA VAL A 228 -19.71 -4.47 -4.92
C VAL A 228 -20.73 -3.52 -5.56
N ARG A 229 -21.91 -3.39 -4.98
CA ARG A 229 -22.96 -2.54 -5.55
C ARG A 229 -22.61 -1.05 -5.52
N SER A 230 -22.09 -0.56 -4.40
CA SER A 230 -21.71 0.86 -4.31
C SER A 230 -20.53 1.19 -5.23
N SER A 231 -19.61 0.25 -5.43
CA SER A 231 -18.53 0.38 -6.40
C SER A 231 -19.07 0.50 -7.84
N GLU A 232 -19.99 -0.39 -8.23
CA GLU A 232 -20.59 -0.39 -9.56
C GLU A 232 -21.37 0.90 -9.85
N TYR A 233 -22.24 1.31 -8.91
CA TYR A 233 -23.14 2.44 -9.15
C TYR A 233 -22.47 3.80 -9.03
N TRP A 234 -21.54 3.99 -8.08
CA TRP A 234 -21.04 5.32 -7.72
C TRP A 234 -19.54 5.52 -7.99
N LEU A 235 -18.71 4.48 -7.78
CA LEU A 235 -17.26 4.62 -7.93
C LEU A 235 -16.77 4.33 -9.34
N LYS A 236 -17.43 3.40 -10.05
CA LYS A 236 -17.08 3.05 -11.43
C LYS A 236 -17.16 4.25 -12.38
N PRO A 237 -18.22 5.09 -12.35
CA PRO A 237 -18.26 6.28 -13.19
C PRO A 237 -17.08 7.25 -12.92
N LEU A 238 -16.71 7.46 -11.65
CA LEU A 238 -15.55 8.28 -11.29
C LEU A 238 -14.23 7.63 -11.76
N TYR A 239 -14.11 6.32 -11.62
CA TYR A 239 -12.97 5.56 -12.15
C TYR A 239 -12.83 5.76 -13.66
N ASP A 240 -13.93 5.72 -14.41
CA ASP A 240 -13.90 5.89 -15.86
C ASP A 240 -13.49 7.32 -16.26
N GLU A 241 -13.93 8.35 -15.54
CA GLU A 241 -13.47 9.73 -15.75
C GLU A 241 -11.97 9.88 -15.43
N MET A 242 -11.48 9.26 -14.35
CA MET A 242 -10.04 9.23 -14.04
C MET A 242 -9.24 8.49 -15.11
N HIS A 243 -9.77 7.39 -15.68
CA HIS A 243 -9.13 6.66 -16.76
C HIS A 243 -9.00 7.51 -18.02
N LYS A 244 -10.04 8.23 -18.43
CA LYS A 244 -10.00 9.17 -19.56
C LYS A 244 -8.90 10.23 -19.41
N ARG A 245 -8.65 10.67 -18.16
CA ARG A 245 -7.58 11.65 -17.88
C ARG A 245 -6.21 10.99 -17.83
N LEU A 246 -6.10 9.78 -17.26
CA LEU A 246 -4.85 9.01 -17.25
C LEU A 246 -4.31 8.79 -18.68
N ILE A 247 -5.17 8.38 -19.61
CA ILE A 247 -4.78 8.14 -21.01
C ILE A 247 -4.28 9.41 -21.74
N LYS A 248 -4.65 10.59 -21.26
CA LYS A 248 -4.18 11.88 -21.81
C LYS A 248 -2.85 12.37 -21.21
N SER A 249 -2.30 11.67 -20.21
CA SER A 249 -1.00 12.04 -19.64
C SER A 249 0.15 11.72 -20.59
N ASN A 250 1.32 12.34 -20.37
CA ASN A 250 2.50 12.07 -21.21
C ASN A 250 3.28 10.84 -20.72
N ILE A 251 3.17 10.51 -19.42
CA ILE A 251 3.91 9.41 -18.81
C ILE A 251 2.95 8.55 -18.00
N ILE A 252 2.87 7.27 -18.37
CA ILE A 252 2.17 6.26 -17.57
C ILE A 252 3.21 5.24 -17.08
N MET A 253 3.11 4.91 -15.80
CA MET A 253 3.92 3.88 -15.15
C MET A 253 3.02 2.71 -14.79
N SER A 254 3.44 1.48 -15.09
CA SER A 254 2.63 0.29 -14.87
C SER A 254 3.41 -0.84 -14.20
N ASP A 255 2.69 -1.62 -13.41
CA ASP A 255 3.16 -2.84 -12.77
C ASP A 255 1.97 -3.78 -12.53
N GLU A 256 2.19 -5.03 -12.19
CA GLU A 256 1.12 -5.96 -11.86
C GLU A 256 1.50 -6.91 -10.72
N THR A 257 0.48 -7.42 -10.04
CA THR A 257 0.64 -8.42 -8.98
C THR A 257 -0.41 -9.51 -9.09
N THR A 258 -0.09 -10.69 -8.61
CA THR A 258 -1.05 -11.79 -8.58
C THR A 258 -2.20 -11.51 -7.62
N TRP A 259 -3.40 -11.95 -8.01
CA TRP A 259 -4.60 -11.92 -7.19
C TRP A 259 -5.32 -13.26 -7.31
N GLN A 260 -5.89 -13.77 -6.24
CA GLN A 260 -6.64 -15.03 -6.25
C GLN A 260 -8.12 -14.75 -6.25
N VAL A 261 -8.87 -15.48 -7.11
CA VAL A 261 -10.33 -15.47 -7.18
C VAL A 261 -10.83 -16.91 -7.09
N ASN A 262 -11.75 -17.21 -6.17
CA ASN A 262 -12.21 -18.56 -5.94
C ASN A 262 -13.21 -19.03 -7.02
N HIS A 263 -14.18 -18.18 -7.35
CA HIS A 263 -15.20 -18.46 -8.35
C HIS A 263 -14.96 -17.58 -9.59
N GLU A 264 -14.23 -18.12 -10.54
CA GLU A 264 -13.92 -17.50 -11.82
C GLU A 264 -14.23 -18.52 -12.93
N ASP A 265 -15.11 -18.15 -13.87
CA ASP A 265 -15.58 -19.04 -14.92
C ASP A 265 -14.44 -19.65 -15.73
N GLY A 266 -14.50 -20.98 -15.89
CA GLY A 266 -13.50 -21.75 -16.61
C GLY A 266 -12.16 -21.93 -15.91
N LYS A 267 -12.01 -21.53 -14.62
CA LYS A 267 -10.77 -21.64 -13.87
C LYS A 267 -10.92 -22.37 -12.54
N LYS A 268 -9.82 -22.98 -12.09
CA LYS A 268 -9.73 -23.54 -10.75
C LYS A 268 -9.46 -22.42 -9.74
N ALA A 269 -9.97 -22.53 -8.51
CA ALA A 269 -9.73 -21.58 -7.42
C ALA A 269 -8.25 -21.32 -7.12
N SER A 270 -7.35 -22.28 -7.43
CA SER A 270 -5.90 -22.14 -7.27
C SER A 270 -5.22 -21.37 -8.42
N SER A 271 -5.94 -21.02 -9.48
CA SER A 271 -5.42 -20.29 -10.63
C SER A 271 -5.08 -18.85 -10.24
N LYS A 272 -4.01 -18.34 -10.84
CA LYS A 272 -3.59 -16.94 -10.61
C LYS A 272 -4.33 -16.02 -11.57
N SER A 273 -5.01 -15.05 -11.02
CA SER A 273 -5.48 -13.85 -11.70
C SER A 273 -4.59 -12.66 -11.30
N PHE A 274 -4.82 -11.48 -11.80
CA PHE A 274 -3.90 -10.35 -11.64
C PHE A 274 -4.64 -9.06 -11.32
N ILE A 275 -4.00 -8.20 -10.55
CA ILE A 275 -4.32 -6.78 -10.44
C ILE A 275 -3.16 -6.02 -11.09
N TRP A 276 -3.49 -5.27 -12.13
CA TRP A 276 -2.59 -4.31 -12.76
C TRP A 276 -2.73 -2.97 -12.08
N VAL A 277 -1.66 -2.20 -12.04
CA VAL A 277 -1.68 -0.80 -11.64
C VAL A 277 -1.14 0.04 -12.78
N HIS A 278 -1.84 1.12 -13.08
CA HIS A 278 -1.45 2.13 -14.04
C HIS A 278 -1.54 3.49 -13.36
N ARG A 279 -0.49 4.28 -13.43
CA ARG A 279 -0.46 5.57 -12.78
C ARG A 279 0.25 6.63 -13.58
N THR A 280 -0.06 7.90 -13.32
CA THR A 280 0.69 9.03 -13.85
C THR A 280 2.11 9.05 -13.32
N GLY A 281 3.06 9.53 -14.13
CA GLY A 281 4.40 9.89 -13.68
C GLY A 281 4.40 11.16 -12.81
N ASN A 282 5.59 11.54 -12.33
CA ASN A 282 5.77 12.86 -11.74
C ASN A 282 5.65 13.93 -12.84
N TYR A 283 5.23 15.14 -12.48
CA TYR A 283 5.06 16.28 -13.40
C TYR A 283 3.87 16.18 -14.38
N GLU A 284 2.93 15.26 -14.13
CA GLU A 284 1.74 15.06 -14.98
C GLU A 284 0.46 15.74 -14.42
N GLY A 285 0.61 16.65 -13.45
CA GLY A 285 -0.51 17.23 -12.72
C GLY A 285 -0.94 16.38 -11.55
N PRO A 286 -2.22 16.37 -11.17
CA PRO A 286 -2.71 15.56 -10.05
C PRO A 286 -2.40 14.07 -10.26
N PRO A 287 -1.87 13.38 -9.25
CA PRO A 287 -1.56 11.96 -9.38
C PRO A 287 -2.85 11.13 -9.55
N ILE A 288 -2.83 10.23 -10.53
CA ILE A 288 -3.90 9.26 -10.79
C ILE A 288 -3.30 7.87 -10.65
N ILE A 289 -3.94 7.00 -9.86
CA ILE A 289 -3.52 5.61 -9.63
C ILE A 289 -4.73 4.72 -9.86
N LEU A 290 -4.73 3.98 -10.95
CA LEU A 290 -5.83 3.08 -11.30
C LEU A 290 -5.38 1.63 -11.24
N TYR A 291 -6.26 0.78 -10.73
CA TYR A 291 -6.07 -0.66 -10.69
C TYR A 291 -7.11 -1.34 -11.57
N GLU A 292 -6.68 -2.37 -12.28
CA GLU A 292 -7.54 -3.21 -13.11
C GLU A 292 -7.39 -4.67 -12.70
N TYR A 293 -8.53 -5.34 -12.49
CA TYR A 293 -8.55 -6.78 -12.32
C TYR A 293 -8.61 -7.48 -13.68
N THR A 294 -7.75 -8.49 -13.86
CA THR A 294 -7.77 -9.33 -15.06
C THR A 294 -7.62 -10.80 -14.70
N SER A 295 -8.25 -11.65 -15.49
CA SER A 295 -8.20 -13.09 -15.29
C SER A 295 -6.86 -13.72 -15.68
N THR A 296 -6.06 -13.07 -16.51
CA THR A 296 -4.76 -13.57 -16.99
C THR A 296 -3.73 -12.45 -16.99
N ARG A 297 -2.44 -12.81 -17.14
CA ARG A 297 -1.35 -11.85 -17.38
C ARG A 297 -1.15 -11.58 -18.88
N SER A 298 -2.19 -11.68 -19.73
CA SER A 298 -2.03 -11.39 -21.15
C SER A 298 -1.76 -9.91 -21.40
N GLY A 299 -0.84 -9.59 -22.31
CA GLY A 299 -0.60 -8.23 -22.78
C GLY A 299 -1.81 -7.58 -23.48
N ASP A 300 -2.82 -8.37 -23.87
CA ASP A 300 -4.05 -7.86 -24.44
C ASP A 300 -4.85 -7.00 -23.45
N HIS A 301 -4.72 -7.28 -22.15
CA HIS A 301 -5.29 -6.43 -21.09
C HIS A 301 -4.62 -5.06 -21.06
N ALA A 302 -3.29 -5.04 -21.06
CA ALA A 302 -2.54 -3.78 -21.11
C ALA A 302 -2.83 -3.00 -22.41
N LYS A 303 -2.91 -3.69 -23.57
CA LYS A 303 -3.31 -3.08 -24.84
C LYS A 303 -4.68 -2.41 -24.74
N LYS A 304 -5.67 -3.11 -24.20
CA LYS A 304 -7.03 -2.59 -24.04
C LYS A 304 -7.10 -1.43 -23.05
N PHE A 305 -6.43 -1.55 -21.90
CA PHE A 305 -6.46 -0.51 -20.87
C PHE A 305 -5.76 0.78 -21.34
N LEU A 306 -4.64 0.65 -22.06
CA LEU A 306 -3.85 1.77 -22.56
C LEU A 306 -4.26 2.21 -23.98
N GLU A 307 -5.41 1.76 -24.48
CA GLU A 307 -5.90 2.14 -25.80
C GLU A 307 -6.05 3.67 -25.91
N GLY A 308 -5.44 4.26 -26.94
CA GLY A 308 -5.43 5.71 -27.17
C GLY A 308 -4.33 6.47 -26.44
N PHE A 309 -3.56 5.83 -25.55
CA PHE A 309 -2.40 6.45 -24.92
C PHE A 309 -1.24 6.59 -25.91
N GLN A 310 -0.69 7.80 -26.02
CA GLN A 310 0.47 8.11 -26.86
C GLN A 310 1.49 8.86 -26.01
N GLY A 311 2.44 8.16 -25.45
CA GLY A 311 3.43 8.77 -24.58
C GLY A 311 4.50 7.80 -24.11
N PHE A 312 5.15 8.14 -23.02
CA PHE A 312 6.20 7.32 -22.42
C PHE A 312 5.60 6.33 -21.43
N HIS A 313 5.84 5.05 -21.65
CA HIS A 313 5.39 3.99 -20.76
C HIS A 313 6.57 3.43 -19.97
N VAL A 314 6.56 3.60 -18.66
CA VAL A 314 7.63 3.12 -17.76
C VAL A 314 7.18 1.84 -17.06
N SER A 315 7.92 0.75 -17.25
CA SER A 315 7.58 -0.56 -16.68
C SER A 315 8.81 -1.44 -16.51
N ASP A 316 8.63 -2.67 -16.09
CA ASP A 316 9.62 -3.74 -16.26
C ASP A 316 9.68 -4.19 -17.74
N ALA A 317 10.51 -5.20 -18.04
CA ALA A 317 10.65 -5.74 -19.39
C ALA A 317 9.59 -6.79 -19.75
N TYR A 318 8.45 -6.81 -19.11
CA TYR A 318 7.39 -7.73 -19.50
C TYR A 318 6.98 -7.53 -20.97
N ALA A 319 7.08 -8.59 -21.76
CA ALA A 319 6.83 -8.53 -23.20
C ALA A 319 5.37 -8.18 -23.58
N GLY A 320 4.42 -8.39 -22.64
CA GLY A 320 3.01 -8.05 -22.87
C GLY A 320 2.77 -6.59 -23.22
N TYR A 321 3.61 -5.68 -22.75
CA TYR A 321 3.52 -4.25 -23.09
C TYR A 321 3.95 -3.93 -24.53
N GLU A 322 4.59 -4.85 -25.24
CA GLU A 322 4.91 -4.66 -26.67
C GLU A 322 3.67 -4.67 -27.58
N LYS A 323 2.56 -5.20 -27.07
CA LYS A 323 1.27 -5.17 -27.77
C LYS A 323 0.59 -3.80 -27.77
N VAL A 324 1.03 -2.88 -26.90
CA VAL A 324 0.44 -1.54 -26.78
C VAL A 324 1.01 -0.66 -27.89
N GLU A 325 0.14 -0.17 -28.74
CA GLU A 325 0.51 0.65 -29.91
C GLU A 325 0.67 2.12 -29.51
N GLY A 326 1.53 2.87 -30.19
CA GLY A 326 1.72 4.33 -30.02
C GLY A 326 2.56 4.74 -28.80
N ILE A 327 3.07 3.79 -27.98
CA ILE A 327 3.86 4.10 -26.79
C ILE A 327 5.37 4.07 -27.05
N THR A 328 6.10 4.91 -26.33
CA THR A 328 7.55 4.82 -26.19
C THR A 328 7.90 4.14 -24.88
N ARG A 329 8.32 2.87 -24.94
CA ARG A 329 8.67 2.10 -23.73
C ARG A 329 9.96 2.61 -23.10
N CYS A 330 9.95 2.76 -21.77
CA CYS A 330 11.11 3.08 -20.94
C CYS A 330 11.23 2.01 -19.86
N LEU A 331 12.41 1.38 -19.75
CA LEU A 331 12.58 0.30 -18.79
C LEU A 331 13.20 0.77 -17.49
N CYS A 332 12.76 0.13 -16.42
CA CYS A 332 13.19 0.41 -15.06
C CYS A 332 14.63 -0.05 -14.79
N PHE A 333 15.53 0.89 -14.48
CA PHE A 333 16.90 0.59 -14.07
C PHE A 333 17.01 -0.10 -12.71
N SER A 334 16.01 0.01 -11.84
CA SER A 334 16.01 -0.74 -10.57
C SER A 334 15.93 -2.25 -10.81
N HIS A 335 15.15 -2.70 -11.82
CA HIS A 335 15.12 -4.10 -12.23
C HIS A 335 16.46 -4.54 -12.82
N LEU A 336 17.06 -3.75 -13.70
CA LEU A 336 18.38 -4.02 -14.25
C LEU A 336 19.44 -4.11 -13.15
N ARG A 337 19.46 -3.17 -12.23
CA ARG A 337 20.36 -3.15 -11.07
C ARG A 337 20.23 -4.41 -10.21
N ARG A 338 18.99 -4.91 -10.02
CA ARG A 338 18.71 -6.14 -9.27
C ARG A 338 19.35 -7.37 -9.94
N TYR A 339 19.27 -7.50 -11.27
CA TYR A 339 19.95 -8.57 -11.98
C TYR A 339 21.46 -8.58 -11.73
N TYR A 340 22.10 -7.42 -11.76
CA TYR A 340 23.53 -7.32 -11.47
C TYR A 340 23.84 -7.59 -10.00
N LEU A 341 23.02 -7.12 -9.07
CA LEU A 341 23.17 -7.40 -7.64
C LEU A 341 23.10 -8.91 -7.36
N GLU A 342 22.17 -9.62 -7.96
CA GLU A 342 22.05 -11.09 -7.84
C GLU A 342 23.21 -11.85 -8.49
N ALA A 343 23.91 -11.21 -9.42
CA ALA A 343 25.08 -11.77 -10.10
C ALA A 343 26.41 -11.52 -9.35
N ILE A 344 26.40 -10.77 -8.25
CA ILE A 344 27.61 -10.58 -7.44
C ILE A 344 27.90 -11.87 -6.68
N PRO A 345 29.08 -12.49 -6.87
CA PRO A 345 29.49 -13.63 -6.07
C PRO A 345 29.83 -13.20 -4.65
N LEU A 346 29.55 -14.06 -3.70
CA LEU A 346 29.89 -13.86 -2.28
C LEU A 346 31.12 -14.72 -1.93
N ASP A 347 31.98 -14.18 -1.07
CA ASP A 347 33.10 -14.91 -0.49
C ASP A 347 32.62 -15.90 0.60
N SER A 348 33.58 -16.65 1.21
CA SER A 348 33.31 -17.57 2.30
C SER A 348 32.69 -16.91 3.53
N SER A 349 32.86 -15.60 3.71
CA SER A 349 32.29 -14.78 4.79
C SER A 349 30.95 -14.14 4.41
N LYS A 350 30.34 -14.52 3.27
CA LYS A 350 29.11 -13.96 2.69
C LYS A 350 29.20 -12.45 2.36
N LYS A 351 30.42 -11.94 2.11
CA LYS A 351 30.63 -10.59 1.63
C LYS A 351 30.72 -10.57 0.11
N GLU A 352 30.26 -9.49 -0.50
CA GLU A 352 30.34 -9.27 -1.94
C GLU A 352 31.81 -9.21 -2.39
N ILE A 353 32.13 -9.90 -3.50
CA ILE A 353 33.46 -9.84 -4.10
C ILE A 353 33.57 -8.57 -4.95
N PRO A 354 34.40 -7.58 -4.53
CA PRO A 354 34.61 -6.35 -5.28
C PRO A 354 35.22 -6.63 -6.66
N GLY A 355 34.87 -5.80 -7.67
CA GLY A 355 35.41 -5.93 -9.03
C GLY A 355 34.86 -7.11 -9.83
N SER A 356 33.95 -7.92 -9.25
CA SER A 356 33.22 -8.95 -10.03
C SER A 356 32.33 -8.29 -11.10
N GLY A 357 32.02 -9.02 -12.17
CA GLY A 357 31.15 -8.52 -13.24
C GLY A 357 29.80 -8.01 -12.74
N GLY A 358 29.19 -8.69 -11.74
CA GLY A 358 27.99 -8.21 -11.09
C GLY A 358 28.17 -6.87 -10.38
N ALA A 359 29.30 -6.71 -9.65
CA ALA A 359 29.61 -5.45 -8.96
C ALA A 359 29.87 -4.30 -9.94
N ILE A 360 30.56 -4.57 -11.05
CA ILE A 360 30.79 -3.57 -12.11
C ILE A 360 29.47 -3.10 -12.74
N GLY A 361 28.61 -4.04 -13.16
CA GLY A 361 27.31 -3.71 -13.76
C GLY A 361 26.41 -2.95 -12.81
N ARG A 362 26.39 -3.33 -11.51
CA ARG A 362 25.70 -2.55 -10.47
C ARG A 362 26.26 -1.15 -10.34
N ALA A 363 27.58 -0.97 -10.35
CA ALA A 363 28.21 0.34 -10.21
C ALA A 363 27.81 1.32 -11.35
N TYR A 364 27.62 0.83 -12.57
CA TYR A 364 27.08 1.67 -13.65
C TYR A 364 25.63 2.13 -13.36
N CYS A 365 24.78 1.23 -12.90
CA CYS A 365 23.42 1.59 -12.49
C CYS A 365 23.43 2.60 -11.33
N ASP A 366 24.22 2.33 -10.28
CA ASP A 366 24.35 3.22 -9.11
C ASP A 366 24.84 4.63 -9.50
N LYS A 367 25.76 4.72 -10.48
CA LYS A 367 26.23 5.98 -11.01
C LYS A 367 25.11 6.78 -11.69
N LEU A 368 24.25 6.13 -12.46
CA LEU A 368 23.08 6.78 -13.08
C LEU A 368 22.10 7.27 -12.02
N PHE A 369 21.78 6.46 -11.02
CA PHE A 369 20.93 6.88 -9.90
C PHE A 369 21.52 8.03 -9.10
N LYS A 370 22.85 8.03 -8.89
CA LYS A 370 23.54 9.14 -8.23
C LYS A 370 23.40 10.44 -9.02
N LEU A 371 23.55 10.40 -10.34
CA LEU A 371 23.36 11.57 -11.22
C LEU A 371 21.92 12.10 -11.13
N GLU A 372 20.91 11.20 -11.21
CA GLU A 372 19.50 11.61 -11.09
C GLU A 372 19.18 12.28 -9.74
N ARG A 373 19.76 11.79 -8.63
CA ARG A 373 19.61 12.42 -7.32
C ARG A 373 20.15 13.85 -7.27
N LEU A 374 21.29 14.10 -7.92
CA LEU A 374 21.87 15.44 -8.00
C LEU A 374 20.98 16.45 -8.75
N TRP A 375 20.10 15.95 -9.60
CA TRP A 375 19.24 16.76 -10.45
C TRP A 375 17.76 16.73 -10.02
N LYS A 376 17.48 16.25 -8.82
CA LYS A 376 16.11 16.10 -8.32
C LYS A 376 15.33 17.41 -8.35
N GLU A 377 15.98 18.51 -7.93
CA GLU A 377 15.36 19.83 -7.83
C GLU A 377 15.45 20.65 -9.15
N LEU A 378 16.10 20.12 -10.17
CA LEU A 378 16.21 20.81 -11.46
C LEU A 378 14.92 20.67 -12.26
N SER A 379 14.66 21.66 -13.11
CA SER A 379 13.58 21.59 -14.10
C SER A 379 13.74 20.38 -15.04
N PRO A 380 12.67 19.88 -15.62
CA PRO A 380 12.75 18.77 -16.59
C PRO A 380 13.70 19.06 -17.76
N GLU A 381 13.74 20.29 -18.25
CA GLU A 381 14.63 20.69 -19.36
C GLU A 381 16.11 20.65 -18.93
N GLU A 382 16.44 21.23 -17.78
CA GLU A 382 17.80 21.19 -17.24
C GLU A 382 18.24 19.76 -16.96
N ARG A 383 17.33 18.92 -16.44
CA ARG A 383 17.59 17.49 -16.19
C ARG A 383 17.89 16.77 -17.49
N LYS A 384 17.10 16.99 -18.55
CA LYS A 384 17.34 16.44 -19.88
C LYS A 384 18.73 16.83 -20.40
N ASN A 385 19.08 18.09 -20.33
CA ASN A 385 20.40 18.58 -20.78
C ASN A 385 21.55 17.94 -19.98
N ASN A 386 21.41 17.81 -18.67
CA ASN A 386 22.40 17.13 -17.82
C ASN A 386 22.50 15.63 -18.14
N ARG A 387 21.39 14.95 -18.46
CA ARG A 387 21.39 13.55 -18.91
C ARG A 387 22.19 13.39 -20.19
N LEU A 388 21.99 14.26 -21.18
CA LEU A 388 22.74 14.21 -22.45
C LEU A 388 24.23 14.42 -22.23
N LEU A 389 24.63 15.31 -21.32
CA LEU A 389 26.04 15.61 -21.04
C LEU A 389 26.73 14.55 -20.17
N LYS A 390 26.04 13.99 -19.17
CA LYS A 390 26.67 13.17 -18.13
C LYS A 390 26.18 11.72 -18.09
N SER A 391 24.91 11.44 -18.40
CA SER A 391 24.40 10.06 -18.39
C SER A 391 24.73 9.31 -19.67
N VAL A 392 24.74 9.98 -20.84
CA VAL A 392 25.09 9.33 -22.12
C VAL A 392 26.48 8.70 -22.07
N PRO A 393 27.56 9.38 -21.64
CA PRO A 393 28.89 8.73 -21.57
C PRO A 393 28.93 7.53 -20.61
N VAL A 394 28.12 7.57 -19.53
CA VAL A 394 28.02 6.44 -18.59
C VAL A 394 27.32 5.26 -19.24
N LEU A 395 26.23 5.51 -19.99
CA LEU A 395 25.50 4.48 -20.74
C LEU A 395 26.35 3.86 -21.85
N ASP A 396 27.08 4.68 -22.60
CA ASP A 396 27.95 4.20 -23.68
C ASP A 396 29.06 3.28 -23.13
N ALA A 397 29.71 3.71 -22.02
CA ALA A 397 30.69 2.88 -21.34
C ALA A 397 30.08 1.59 -20.77
N PHE A 398 28.86 1.66 -20.22
CA PHE A 398 28.15 0.52 -19.68
C PHE A 398 27.80 -0.50 -20.77
N PHE A 399 27.26 -0.05 -21.89
CA PHE A 399 26.90 -0.94 -22.99
C PHE A 399 28.14 -1.54 -23.65
N ALA A 400 29.20 -0.74 -23.89
CA ALA A 400 30.47 -1.23 -24.41
C ALA A 400 31.10 -2.28 -23.47
N TRP A 401 31.06 -2.07 -22.16
CA TRP A 401 31.49 -3.06 -21.20
C TRP A 401 30.64 -4.34 -21.27
N ALA A 402 29.32 -4.22 -21.34
CA ALA A 402 28.41 -5.36 -21.41
C ALA A 402 28.60 -6.19 -22.69
N GLU A 403 28.85 -5.54 -23.83
CA GLU A 403 29.11 -6.18 -25.12
C GLU A 403 30.44 -6.95 -25.13
N ASN A 404 31.45 -6.48 -24.40
CA ASN A 404 32.80 -7.08 -24.33
C ASN A 404 33.01 -7.99 -23.12
N THR A 405 31.98 -8.22 -22.30
CA THR A 405 32.10 -9.08 -21.12
C THR A 405 31.66 -10.50 -21.41
N PHE A 406 32.61 -11.43 -21.38
CA PHE A 406 32.35 -12.87 -21.49
C PHE A 406 32.31 -13.51 -20.11
N THR A 407 31.34 -14.38 -19.88
CA THR A 407 31.18 -15.05 -18.58
C THR A 407 30.51 -16.42 -18.72
N ASN A 408 30.93 -17.36 -17.87
CA ASN A 408 30.26 -18.64 -17.69
C ASN A 408 29.30 -18.64 -16.49
N GLN A 409 29.17 -17.51 -15.78
CA GLN A 409 28.28 -17.38 -14.63
C GLN A 409 26.86 -17.08 -15.11
N ASP A 410 25.92 -17.99 -14.91
CA ASP A 410 24.53 -17.89 -15.42
C ASP A 410 23.82 -16.59 -15.03
N LYS A 411 23.96 -16.16 -13.77
CA LYS A 411 23.32 -14.93 -13.28
C LYS A 411 23.88 -13.69 -13.99
N LEU A 412 25.20 -13.61 -14.18
CA LEU A 412 25.81 -12.51 -14.89
C LEU A 412 25.45 -12.53 -16.38
N LYS A 413 25.45 -13.71 -16.99
CA LYS A 413 25.00 -13.88 -18.38
C LYS A 413 23.56 -13.40 -18.58
N LYS A 414 22.68 -13.72 -17.63
CA LYS A 414 21.29 -13.24 -17.64
C LYS A 414 21.22 -11.71 -17.53
N ALA A 415 22.01 -11.08 -16.64
CA ALA A 415 22.06 -9.64 -16.50
C ALA A 415 22.58 -8.94 -17.78
N LEU A 416 23.66 -9.47 -18.39
CA LEU A 416 24.21 -8.96 -19.64
C LEU A 416 23.21 -9.08 -20.79
N ASN A 417 22.59 -10.24 -20.96
CA ASN A 417 21.55 -10.45 -22.00
C ASN A 417 20.36 -9.49 -21.79
N TYR A 418 19.92 -9.32 -20.54
CA TYR A 418 18.85 -8.37 -20.24
C TYR A 418 19.23 -6.93 -20.62
N THR A 419 20.46 -6.52 -20.33
CA THR A 419 21.00 -5.22 -20.71
C THR A 419 21.00 -5.01 -22.22
N LEU A 420 21.57 -5.95 -22.95
CA LEU A 420 21.81 -5.82 -24.40
C LEU A 420 20.52 -5.97 -25.22
N ASN A 421 19.66 -6.93 -24.87
CA ASN A 421 18.38 -7.15 -25.55
C ASN A 421 17.42 -5.95 -25.40
N HIS A 422 17.59 -5.17 -24.34
CA HIS A 422 16.71 -4.04 -24.05
C HIS A 422 17.40 -2.67 -24.13
N LYS A 423 18.61 -2.61 -24.69
CA LYS A 423 19.42 -1.38 -24.82
C LYS A 423 18.59 -0.18 -25.32
N LYS A 424 17.79 -0.36 -26.38
CA LYS A 424 16.90 0.67 -26.93
C LYS A 424 15.97 1.28 -25.88
N TYR A 425 15.37 0.46 -25.03
CA TYR A 425 14.38 0.92 -24.05
C TYR A 425 15.04 1.58 -22.83
N PHE A 426 16.28 1.20 -22.50
CA PHE A 426 17.07 1.83 -21.44
C PHE A 426 17.61 3.22 -21.81
N THR A 427 17.65 3.57 -23.08
CA THR A 427 18.08 4.92 -23.51
C THR A 427 16.91 5.92 -23.60
N ASN A 428 15.67 5.45 -23.62
CA ASN A 428 14.51 6.31 -23.87
C ASN A 428 14.24 7.34 -22.76
N PHE A 429 14.72 7.14 -21.52
CA PHE A 429 14.60 8.15 -20.46
C PHE A 429 15.37 9.45 -20.79
N LEU A 430 16.30 9.42 -21.73
CA LEU A 430 17.04 10.60 -22.20
C LEU A 430 16.16 11.53 -23.05
N LEU A 431 15.04 11.05 -23.58
CA LEU A 431 14.18 11.80 -24.49
C LEU A 431 13.46 12.96 -23.79
N ASP A 432 13.12 12.79 -22.51
CA ASP A 432 12.46 13.81 -21.71
C ASP A 432 12.93 13.76 -20.25
N GLY A 433 13.24 14.91 -19.64
CA GLY A 433 13.66 15.01 -18.24
C GLY A 433 12.58 14.64 -17.23
N LYS A 434 11.31 14.55 -17.62
CA LYS A 434 10.20 14.08 -16.79
C LYS A 434 10.20 12.57 -16.59
N ILE A 435 10.78 11.80 -17.51
CA ILE A 435 10.75 10.34 -17.47
C ILE A 435 11.61 9.85 -16.29
N PRO A 436 11.05 9.08 -15.34
CA PRO A 436 11.84 8.56 -14.22
C PRO A 436 12.76 7.43 -14.67
N LEU A 437 13.92 7.31 -14.01
CA LEU A 437 14.87 6.22 -14.25
C LEU A 437 14.36 4.87 -13.75
N SER A 438 13.40 4.86 -12.82
CA SER A 438 12.85 3.65 -12.22
C SER A 438 11.33 3.65 -12.21
N ASN A 439 10.76 2.44 -12.14
CA ASN A 439 9.32 2.20 -11.98
C ASN A 439 8.88 2.18 -10.51
N ASN A 440 9.66 2.78 -9.60
CA ASN A 440 9.46 2.67 -8.16
C ASN A 440 8.07 3.17 -7.70
N LEU A 441 7.53 4.19 -8.36
CA LEU A 441 6.21 4.73 -8.01
C LEU A 441 5.08 3.70 -8.23
N SER A 442 5.10 2.92 -9.31
CA SER A 442 4.11 1.85 -9.51
C SER A 442 4.37 0.65 -8.61
N GLU A 443 5.63 0.32 -8.31
CA GLU A 443 5.97 -0.68 -7.30
C GLU A 443 5.42 -0.31 -5.91
N ILE A 444 5.49 0.96 -5.52
CA ILE A 444 4.86 1.49 -4.29
C ILE A 444 3.34 1.36 -4.38
N ALA A 445 2.74 1.66 -5.52
CA ALA A 445 1.30 1.53 -5.71
C ALA A 445 0.80 0.08 -5.68
N VAL A 446 1.64 -0.92 -5.96
CA VAL A 446 1.31 -2.34 -5.80
C VAL A 446 1.25 -2.76 -4.32
N LYS A 447 1.98 -2.09 -3.42
CA LYS A 447 2.07 -2.48 -1.99
C LYS A 447 0.73 -2.63 -1.28
N PRO A 448 -0.25 -1.69 -1.39
CA PRO A 448 -1.55 -1.84 -0.74
C PRO A 448 -2.27 -3.11 -1.15
N VAL A 449 -2.22 -3.47 -2.43
CA VAL A 449 -2.82 -4.70 -2.96
C VAL A 449 -2.14 -5.93 -2.37
N ALA A 450 -0.81 -5.95 -2.34
CA ALA A 450 -0.04 -7.07 -1.82
C ALA A 450 -0.25 -7.29 -0.31
N ILE A 451 -0.37 -6.21 0.48
CA ILE A 451 -0.65 -6.27 1.93
C ILE A 451 -2.08 -6.79 2.15
N THR A 452 -3.06 -6.22 1.45
CA THR A 452 -4.46 -6.65 1.55
C THR A 452 -4.62 -8.12 1.14
N ARG A 453 -3.92 -8.58 0.09
CA ARG A 453 -3.90 -9.99 -0.31
C ARG A 453 -3.38 -10.91 0.80
N LYS A 454 -2.33 -10.51 1.54
CA LYS A 454 -1.80 -11.29 2.65
C LYS A 454 -2.81 -11.44 3.80
N ASN A 455 -3.68 -10.46 4.00
CA ASN A 455 -4.68 -10.45 5.07
C ASN A 455 -6.02 -11.06 4.63
N SER A 456 -6.50 -10.73 3.43
CA SER A 456 -7.81 -11.18 2.91
C SER A 456 -7.74 -12.46 2.09
N LEU A 457 -6.54 -12.89 1.69
CA LEU A 457 -6.19 -14.09 0.93
C LEU A 457 -6.72 -14.10 -0.51
N PHE A 458 -8.03 -13.93 -0.74
CA PHE A 458 -8.69 -14.04 -2.04
C PHE A 458 -9.91 -13.12 -2.16
N SER A 459 -10.38 -12.91 -3.37
CA SER A 459 -11.76 -12.51 -3.68
C SER A 459 -12.60 -13.74 -3.94
N ASP A 460 -13.84 -13.76 -3.46
CA ASP A 460 -14.72 -14.91 -3.68
C ASP A 460 -15.23 -14.98 -5.12
N SER A 461 -15.52 -13.83 -5.73
CA SER A 461 -16.05 -13.72 -7.10
C SER A 461 -15.24 -12.72 -7.95
N THR A 462 -15.44 -12.79 -9.27
CA THR A 462 -14.88 -11.83 -10.23
C THR A 462 -15.42 -10.42 -9.99
N ASP A 463 -16.69 -10.26 -9.63
CA ASP A 463 -17.26 -8.95 -9.34
C ASP A 463 -16.67 -8.33 -8.07
N GLY A 464 -16.40 -9.17 -7.05
CA GLY A 464 -15.66 -8.75 -5.86
C GLY A 464 -14.22 -8.32 -6.18
N ALA A 465 -13.58 -8.97 -7.15
CA ALA A 465 -12.23 -8.60 -7.60
C ALA A 465 -12.23 -7.27 -8.41
N LYS A 466 -13.20 -7.09 -9.33
CA LYS A 466 -13.40 -5.82 -10.07
C LYS A 466 -13.70 -4.66 -9.12
N ALA A 467 -14.64 -4.86 -8.20
CA ALA A 467 -14.96 -3.87 -7.18
C ALA A 467 -13.74 -3.51 -6.33
N SER A 468 -12.92 -4.51 -5.97
CA SER A 468 -11.67 -4.27 -5.24
C SER A 468 -10.70 -3.38 -6.02
N ALA A 469 -10.52 -3.62 -7.31
CA ALA A 469 -9.67 -2.80 -8.17
C ALA A 469 -10.18 -1.34 -8.25
N ILE A 470 -11.48 -1.14 -8.43
CA ILE A 470 -12.10 0.18 -8.46
C ILE A 470 -11.90 0.90 -7.11
N ILE A 471 -12.21 0.23 -5.99
CA ILE A 471 -12.08 0.85 -4.67
C ILE A 471 -10.62 1.19 -4.36
N PHE A 472 -9.66 0.30 -4.68
CA PHE A 472 -8.23 0.62 -4.58
C PHE A 472 -7.87 1.88 -5.38
N SER A 473 -8.43 2.02 -6.59
CA SER A 473 -8.17 3.19 -7.45
C SER A 473 -8.65 4.48 -6.79
N ILE A 474 -9.87 4.48 -6.28
CA ILE A 474 -10.47 5.63 -5.62
C ILE A 474 -9.67 6.03 -4.37
N VAL A 475 -9.41 5.09 -3.45
CA VAL A 475 -8.76 5.42 -2.16
C VAL A 475 -7.28 5.77 -2.31
N ASN A 476 -6.55 5.09 -3.23
CA ASN A 476 -5.13 5.40 -3.41
C ASN A 476 -4.93 6.68 -4.24
N THR A 477 -5.81 6.98 -5.20
CA THR A 477 -5.78 8.28 -5.89
C THR A 477 -6.13 9.41 -4.92
N ALA A 478 -7.12 9.22 -4.04
CA ALA A 478 -7.44 10.19 -3.00
C ALA A 478 -6.23 10.46 -2.09
N ALA A 479 -5.62 9.41 -1.55
CA ALA A 479 -4.45 9.53 -0.69
C ALA A 479 -3.25 10.22 -1.40
N ALA A 480 -3.03 9.91 -2.69
CA ALA A 480 -1.99 10.55 -3.49
C ALA A 480 -2.26 12.05 -3.75
N ASN A 481 -3.51 12.49 -3.64
CA ASN A 481 -3.94 13.90 -3.72
C ASN A 481 -4.14 14.54 -2.33
N ASN A 482 -3.54 13.99 -1.27
CA ASN A 482 -3.60 14.48 0.11
C ASN A 482 -5.02 14.53 0.72
N LEU A 483 -5.91 13.66 0.28
CA LEU A 483 -7.25 13.54 0.85
C LEU A 483 -7.32 12.47 1.93
N ASP A 484 -8.18 12.71 2.93
CA ASP A 484 -8.64 11.67 3.84
C ASP A 484 -9.57 10.72 3.06
N ALA A 485 -9.10 9.50 2.83
CA ALA A 485 -9.81 8.52 2.00
C ALA A 485 -11.19 8.13 2.57
N TYR A 486 -11.34 8.12 3.92
CA TYR A 486 -12.64 7.87 4.54
C TYR A 486 -13.61 9.02 4.28
N LYS A 487 -13.19 10.25 4.55
CA LYS A 487 -14.02 11.45 4.30
C LYS A 487 -14.41 11.56 2.83
N TYR A 488 -13.47 11.28 1.93
CA TYR A 488 -13.73 11.33 0.49
C TYR A 488 -14.79 10.32 0.05
N LEU A 489 -14.67 9.05 0.48
CA LEU A 489 -15.69 8.03 0.21
C LEU A 489 -17.05 8.43 0.79
N GLU A 490 -17.07 8.90 2.05
CA GLU A 490 -18.32 9.34 2.69
C GLU A 490 -18.95 10.51 1.96
N TYR A 491 -18.14 11.46 1.52
CA TYR A 491 -18.59 12.62 0.74
C TYR A 491 -19.23 12.18 -0.58
N ILE A 492 -18.60 11.28 -1.33
CA ILE A 492 -19.14 10.71 -2.56
C ILE A 492 -20.51 10.07 -2.28
N PHE A 493 -20.57 9.12 -1.34
CA PHE A 493 -21.80 8.37 -1.08
C PHE A 493 -22.92 9.20 -0.46
N ARG A 494 -22.60 10.30 0.20
CA ARG A 494 -23.59 11.22 0.76
C ARG A 494 -24.15 12.16 -0.29
N ASN A 495 -23.34 12.70 -1.17
CA ASN A 495 -23.69 13.81 -2.03
C ASN A 495 -24.00 13.38 -3.47
N LEU A 496 -23.21 12.46 -4.06
CA LEU A 496 -23.39 12.07 -5.46
C LEU A 496 -24.79 11.46 -5.74
N PRO A 497 -25.36 10.56 -4.90
CA PRO A 497 -26.72 10.03 -5.10
C PRO A 497 -27.82 11.10 -5.03
N ASN A 498 -27.53 12.26 -4.43
CA ASN A 498 -28.45 13.38 -4.28
C ASN A 498 -28.21 14.53 -5.28
N SER A 499 -27.21 14.37 -6.15
CA SER A 499 -26.93 15.33 -7.21
C SER A 499 -27.96 15.24 -8.33
N LYS A 500 -28.21 16.35 -8.98
CA LYS A 500 -29.02 16.36 -10.20
C LYS A 500 -28.19 15.77 -11.33
N SER A 501 -28.67 14.72 -11.97
CA SER A 501 -27.94 13.98 -13.01
C SER A 501 -26.57 13.42 -12.55
N PRO A 502 -26.50 12.54 -11.53
CA PRO A 502 -25.27 12.16 -10.84
C PRO A 502 -24.22 11.45 -11.72
N LEU A 503 -24.59 10.98 -12.92
CA LEU A 503 -23.70 10.27 -13.85
C LEU A 503 -23.24 11.12 -15.03
N GLU A 504 -23.65 12.40 -15.10
CA GLU A 504 -23.13 13.32 -16.11
C GLU A 504 -21.66 13.67 -15.84
N THR A 505 -20.85 13.72 -16.89
CA THR A 505 -19.40 14.02 -16.81
C THR A 505 -19.14 15.34 -16.07
N SER A 506 -19.94 16.39 -16.31
CA SER A 506 -19.82 17.68 -15.62
C SER A 506 -19.99 17.56 -14.11
N VAL A 507 -20.92 16.73 -13.65
CA VAL A 507 -21.14 16.46 -12.23
C VAL A 507 -20.01 15.60 -11.67
N LEU A 508 -19.60 14.52 -12.37
CA LEU A 508 -18.52 13.64 -11.93
C LEU A 508 -17.18 14.38 -11.79
N GLU A 509 -16.91 15.37 -12.64
CA GLU A 509 -15.70 16.19 -12.54
C GLU A 509 -15.59 16.95 -11.22
N GLU A 510 -16.70 17.37 -10.62
CA GLU A 510 -16.71 18.01 -9.29
C GLU A 510 -16.34 17.05 -8.14
N TYR A 511 -16.47 15.75 -8.37
CA TYR A 511 -16.14 14.72 -7.37
C TYR A 511 -14.76 14.09 -7.57
N LEU A 512 -13.99 14.51 -8.58
CA LEU A 512 -12.63 14.01 -8.76
C LEU A 512 -11.70 14.48 -7.63
N PRO A 513 -10.70 13.67 -7.22
CA PRO A 513 -9.86 13.97 -6.05
C PRO A 513 -9.14 15.32 -6.06
N TRP A 514 -8.94 15.90 -7.21
CA TRP A 514 -8.25 17.19 -7.41
C TRP A 514 -9.20 18.37 -7.65
N SER A 515 -10.52 18.16 -7.63
CA SER A 515 -11.46 19.27 -7.77
C SER A 515 -11.42 20.17 -6.54
N ASP A 516 -11.61 21.47 -6.73
CA ASP A 516 -11.57 22.47 -5.64
C ASP A 516 -12.54 22.10 -4.51
N LYS A 517 -13.74 21.65 -4.88
CA LYS A 517 -14.78 21.20 -3.95
C LYS A 517 -14.30 20.05 -3.04
N ILE A 518 -13.70 19.03 -3.62
CA ILE A 518 -13.19 17.87 -2.86
C ILE A 518 -11.95 18.23 -2.05
N GLN A 519 -11.07 19.06 -2.59
CA GLN A 519 -9.91 19.56 -1.86
C GLN A 519 -10.30 20.37 -0.62
N LEU A 520 -11.36 21.17 -0.72
CA LEU A 520 -11.88 21.94 0.42
C LEU A 520 -12.47 21.02 1.52
N GLU A 521 -13.27 20.02 1.12
CA GLU A 521 -14.08 19.22 2.05
C GLU A 521 -13.31 18.02 2.65
N CYS A 522 -12.38 17.44 1.90
CA CYS A 522 -11.79 16.14 2.21
C CYS A 522 -10.27 16.16 2.42
N ARG A 523 -9.60 17.30 2.30
CA ARG A 523 -8.15 17.41 2.47
C ARG A 523 -7.73 17.05 3.90
N ILE A 524 -6.57 16.40 4.02
CA ILE A 524 -5.93 16.19 5.31
C ILE A 524 -5.33 17.52 5.75
N ASN A 525 -5.84 18.10 6.85
CA ASN A 525 -5.30 19.35 7.41
C ASN A 525 -3.88 19.09 7.91
N THR A 526 -2.89 19.54 7.18
CA THR A 526 -1.51 19.65 7.67
C THR A 526 -1.33 21.04 8.28
N GLU A 527 -0.65 21.15 9.41
CA GLU A 527 -0.53 22.34 10.28
C GLU A 527 0.00 23.64 9.61
N GLU A 528 0.46 23.59 8.36
CA GLU A 528 1.08 24.76 7.70
C GLU A 528 0.07 25.83 7.23
N GLU A 529 -1.22 25.51 7.10
CA GLU A 529 -2.24 26.45 6.59
C GLU A 529 -3.02 27.19 7.69
N SER A 530 -3.02 26.70 8.92
CA SER A 530 -3.76 27.34 10.03
C SER A 530 -3.12 28.64 10.56
N CYS A 531 -1.92 29.00 10.10
CA CYS A 531 -1.25 30.26 10.50
C CYS A 531 -1.63 31.47 9.61
N ASN A 532 -2.27 31.26 8.46
CA ASN A 532 -2.62 32.36 7.54
C ASN A 532 -4.05 32.87 7.65
N GLU A 533 -4.93 32.18 8.38
CA GLU A 533 -6.33 32.66 8.58
C GLU A 533 -6.54 33.48 9.86
N SER A 534 -5.50 33.71 10.64
CA SER A 534 -5.56 34.51 11.88
C SER A 534 -4.59 35.73 11.86
N ALA A 535 -4.29 36.28 10.66
CA ALA A 535 -3.55 37.52 10.50
C ALA A 535 -4.41 38.65 9.91
#